data_33cff41e09336e8af458cd5cc934a91d
#
_entry.id   33cff41e09336e8af458cd5cc934a91d
#
_cell.length_a   1.000
_cell.length_b   1.000
_cell.length_c   1.000
_cell.angle_alpha   90.00
_cell.angle_beta   90.00
_cell.angle_gamma   90.00
#
_symmetry.space_group_name_H-M   'P 1'
#
loop_
_entity.id
_entity.type
_entity.pdbx_description
1 polymer ?
#
loop_
_entity_poly.entity_id
_entity_poly.type
_entity_poly.pdbx_seq_one_letter_code
_entity_poly.pdbx_strand_id
1 'polypeptide(L)'
;MLLPADLHMHTPLCRHAVGEPVDYARHALAIGLAEIGFSDHSPMPLDDFDNWRMFDRQLDDYVAKVRLAQREFPQLTIRLALEVDYLPGHEDWIRRLAARHPWDYFIGSVHYVSDSWDIDNPAKLSEWKKRDAFGVWSAYFDRLAMAAESKLFEVIGHADLPKKFGIRPAQDCTPLYEKFLAAAAKAGCAIELNTAGLRKDCKEIYPSRELLGLAFQKNVPITFGSDAHAPAEVGMDFAGAVALARTVGYTETTRFNQRQAEAAWL
;
A
#
# COMPACT_ATOMS: atom_id res chain seq x y z
N MET A 1 -0.57 24.38 4.11
CA MET A 1 -0.18 23.46 3.01
C MET A 1 -1.26 22.42 2.93
N LEU A 2 -1.85 22.18 1.76
CA LEU A 2 -2.80 21.08 1.59
C LEU A 2 -2.03 19.76 1.72
N LEU A 3 -2.56 18.84 2.53
CA LEU A 3 -2.01 17.50 2.62
C LEU A 3 -2.40 16.71 1.35
N PRO A 4 -1.54 15.80 0.84
CA PRO A 4 -1.93 14.89 -0.24
C PRO A 4 -3.03 13.95 0.23
N ALA A 5 -3.71 13.27 -0.73
CA ALA A 5 -4.67 12.23 -0.41
C ALA A 5 -4.00 11.10 0.40
N ASP A 6 -4.70 10.57 1.40
CA ASP A 6 -4.28 9.35 2.11
C ASP A 6 -5.02 8.16 1.50
N LEU A 7 -4.31 7.36 0.71
CA LEU A 7 -4.92 6.31 -0.10
C LEU A 7 -4.70 4.89 0.47
N HIS A 8 -4.23 4.76 1.73
CA HIS A 8 -4.03 3.45 2.34
C HIS A 8 -4.52 3.42 3.78
N MET A 9 -5.67 2.79 3.98
CA MET A 9 -6.25 2.57 5.31
C MET A 9 -7.18 1.38 5.34
N HIS A 10 -7.32 0.81 6.53
CA HIS A 10 -7.98 -0.45 6.80
C HIS A 10 -9.29 -0.28 7.58
N THR A 11 -10.06 -1.37 7.68
CA THR A 11 -11.28 -1.46 8.46
C THR A 11 -11.19 -2.63 9.44
N PRO A 12 -12.08 -2.74 10.44
CA PRO A 12 -12.10 -3.90 11.35
C PRO A 12 -12.28 -5.25 10.66
N LEU A 13 -12.65 -5.27 9.37
CA LEU A 13 -12.78 -6.51 8.61
C LEU A 13 -11.42 -7.21 8.37
N CYS A 14 -10.32 -6.48 8.38
CA CYS A 14 -8.97 -7.08 8.38
C CYS A 14 -8.60 -7.75 9.72
N ARG A 15 -9.45 -7.65 10.76
CA ARG A 15 -9.33 -8.28 12.07
C ARG A 15 -8.23 -7.71 12.98
N HIS A 16 -7.53 -6.67 12.59
CA HIS A 16 -6.49 -6.01 13.39
C HIS A 16 -6.52 -4.47 13.32
N ALA A 17 -7.48 -3.89 12.57
CA ALA A 17 -7.80 -2.48 12.62
C ALA A 17 -8.99 -2.21 13.56
N VAL A 18 -9.13 -0.95 14.00
CA VAL A 18 -10.22 -0.47 14.86
C VAL A 18 -10.87 0.78 14.28
N GLY A 19 -12.13 1.03 14.62
CA GLY A 19 -12.90 2.16 14.11
C GLY A 19 -13.55 1.87 12.76
N GLU A 20 -14.75 2.41 12.57
CA GLU A 20 -15.50 2.25 11.32
C GLU A 20 -15.06 3.32 10.29
N PRO A 21 -15.30 3.13 8.98
CA PRO A 21 -14.96 4.11 7.95
C PRO A 21 -15.44 5.54 8.24
N VAL A 22 -16.58 5.70 8.89
CA VAL A 22 -17.09 7.02 9.32
C VAL A 22 -16.20 7.71 10.35
N ASP A 23 -15.50 6.94 11.20
CA ASP A 23 -14.58 7.50 12.21
C ASP A 23 -13.28 8.00 11.56
N TYR A 24 -12.77 7.27 10.57
CA TYR A 24 -11.63 7.68 9.74
C TYR A 24 -11.97 8.94 8.94
N ALA A 25 -13.14 8.99 8.29
CA ALA A 25 -13.59 10.15 7.53
C ALA A 25 -13.73 11.39 8.43
N ARG A 26 -14.26 11.23 9.64
CA ARG A 26 -14.36 12.32 10.63
C ARG A 26 -12.99 12.85 11.03
N HIS A 27 -12.02 11.95 11.28
CA HIS A 27 -10.66 12.34 11.62
C HIS A 27 -9.95 13.01 10.44
N ALA A 28 -10.08 12.49 9.23
CA ALA A 28 -9.52 13.06 8.01
C ALA A 28 -9.94 14.52 7.82
N LEU A 29 -11.23 14.83 7.98
CA LEU A 29 -11.73 16.21 7.94
C LEU A 29 -11.16 17.07 9.04
N ALA A 30 -11.05 16.54 10.26
CA ALA A 30 -10.52 17.30 11.40
C ALA A 30 -9.07 17.73 11.20
N ILE A 31 -8.27 16.96 10.46
CA ILE A 31 -6.87 17.29 10.12
C ILE A 31 -6.73 18.00 8.77
N GLY A 32 -7.83 18.28 8.07
CA GLY A 32 -7.86 19.06 6.82
C GLY A 32 -7.52 18.27 5.56
N LEU A 33 -7.68 16.94 5.55
CA LEU A 33 -7.61 16.14 4.33
C LEU A 33 -8.85 16.38 3.47
N ALA A 34 -8.64 16.51 2.17
CA ALA A 34 -9.72 16.65 1.18
C ALA A 34 -10.08 15.31 0.50
N GLU A 35 -9.19 14.33 0.56
CA GLU A 35 -9.38 13.03 -0.07
C GLU A 35 -8.71 11.92 0.75
N ILE A 36 -9.44 10.79 0.91
CA ILE A 36 -8.95 9.56 1.51
C ILE A 36 -9.38 8.34 0.68
N GLY A 37 -8.74 7.21 0.87
CA GLY A 37 -9.11 5.96 0.19
C GLY A 37 -9.04 4.77 1.13
N PHE A 38 -10.14 4.04 1.27
CA PHE A 38 -10.15 2.75 1.95
C PHE A 38 -9.61 1.69 1.01
N SER A 39 -8.58 0.99 1.45
CA SER A 39 -7.90 -0.06 0.70
C SER A 39 -7.62 -1.27 1.59
N ASP A 40 -8.66 -1.79 2.25
CA ASP A 40 -8.54 -2.90 3.19
C ASP A 40 -7.96 -4.16 2.52
N HIS A 41 -7.37 -5.04 3.32
CA HIS A 41 -6.81 -6.31 2.83
C HIS A 41 -7.87 -7.14 2.11
N SER A 42 -7.65 -7.38 0.82
CA SER A 42 -8.57 -8.14 -0.02
C SER A 42 -8.76 -9.57 0.48
N PRO A 43 -9.92 -10.19 0.26
CA PRO A 43 -10.07 -11.62 0.48
C PRO A 43 -9.15 -12.42 -0.46
N MET A 44 -8.80 -13.62 -0.02
CA MET A 44 -8.11 -14.63 -0.81
C MET A 44 -9.10 -15.67 -1.35
N PRO A 45 -8.71 -16.49 -2.34
CA PRO A 45 -9.59 -17.55 -2.85
C PRO A 45 -10.09 -18.53 -1.79
N LEU A 46 -9.34 -18.68 -0.70
CA LEU A 46 -9.67 -19.51 0.46
C LEU A 46 -9.73 -18.63 1.71
N ASP A 47 -10.84 -18.71 2.43
CA ASP A 47 -11.09 -17.92 3.65
C ASP A 47 -10.12 -18.23 4.82
N ASP A 48 -9.47 -19.39 4.80
CA ASP A 48 -8.50 -19.86 5.78
C ASP A 48 -7.04 -19.68 5.36
N PHE A 49 -6.80 -18.89 4.30
CA PHE A 49 -5.45 -18.61 3.82
C PHE A 49 -4.57 -17.99 4.91
N ASP A 50 -5.11 -17.02 5.63
CA ASP A 50 -4.52 -16.40 6.82
C ASP A 50 -5.60 -15.87 7.78
N ASN A 51 -5.20 -15.15 8.82
CA ASN A 51 -6.10 -14.64 9.85
C ASN A 51 -6.12 -13.11 9.99
N TRP A 52 -5.64 -12.38 8.99
CA TRP A 52 -5.48 -10.93 9.05
C TRP A 52 -6.09 -10.17 7.85
N ARG A 53 -7.05 -10.78 7.16
CA ARG A 53 -7.82 -10.15 6.07
C ARG A 53 -9.31 -10.46 6.19
N MET A 54 -10.13 -9.74 5.44
CA MET A 54 -11.56 -10.05 5.35
C MET A 54 -11.80 -11.38 4.62
N PHE A 55 -12.90 -12.04 4.95
CA PHE A 55 -13.40 -13.18 4.19
C PHE A 55 -14.06 -12.74 2.88
N ASP A 56 -14.11 -13.59 1.88
CA ASP A 56 -14.75 -13.27 0.59
C ASP A 56 -16.22 -12.87 0.74
N ARG A 57 -16.97 -13.52 1.64
CA ARG A 57 -18.37 -13.17 1.96
C ARG A 57 -18.56 -11.80 2.61
N GLN A 58 -17.48 -11.16 3.09
CA GLN A 58 -17.53 -9.85 3.75
C GLN A 58 -17.25 -8.69 2.79
N LEU A 59 -16.90 -8.98 1.53
CA LEU A 59 -16.53 -7.94 0.59
C LEU A 59 -17.66 -6.93 0.32
N ASP A 60 -18.90 -7.39 0.22
CA ASP A 60 -20.06 -6.52 0.02
C ASP A 60 -20.36 -5.67 1.28
N ASP A 61 -20.11 -6.20 2.48
CA ASP A 61 -20.21 -5.44 3.74
C ASP A 61 -19.12 -4.34 3.79
N TYR A 62 -17.89 -4.66 3.41
CA TYR A 62 -16.83 -3.67 3.26
C TYR A 62 -17.26 -2.50 2.36
N VAL A 63 -17.76 -2.81 1.17
CA VAL A 63 -18.22 -1.80 0.21
C VAL A 63 -19.37 -0.98 0.80
N ALA A 64 -20.32 -1.62 1.47
CA ALA A 64 -21.45 -0.92 2.10
C ALA A 64 -21.00 0.06 3.19
N LYS A 65 -19.99 -0.31 4.01
CA LYS A 65 -19.40 0.54 5.06
C LYS A 65 -18.70 1.76 4.45
N VAL A 66 -17.89 1.59 3.40
CA VAL A 66 -17.25 2.71 2.70
C VAL A 66 -18.29 3.62 2.05
N ARG A 67 -19.30 3.07 1.40
CA ARG A 67 -20.41 3.84 0.81
C ARG A 67 -21.23 4.62 1.85
N LEU A 68 -21.35 4.10 3.07
CA LEU A 68 -21.96 4.83 4.19
C LEU A 68 -21.11 6.07 4.52
N ALA A 69 -19.81 5.94 4.68
CA ALA A 69 -18.91 7.07 4.94
C ALA A 69 -18.99 8.11 3.82
N GLN A 70 -19.04 7.70 2.55
CA GLN A 70 -19.21 8.61 1.40
C GLN A 70 -20.53 9.44 1.50
N ARG A 71 -21.62 8.83 1.95
CA ARG A 71 -22.89 9.53 2.12
C ARG A 71 -22.91 10.48 3.31
N GLU A 72 -22.27 10.09 4.42
CA GLU A 72 -22.21 10.91 5.64
C GLU A 72 -21.26 12.09 5.53
N PHE A 73 -20.24 11.97 4.69
CA PHE A 73 -19.19 13.00 4.52
C PHE A 73 -19.07 13.46 3.05
N PRO A 74 -20.12 14.07 2.45
CA PRO A 74 -20.12 14.45 1.04
C PRO A 74 -19.07 15.54 0.69
N GLN A 75 -18.52 16.23 1.70
CA GLN A 75 -17.47 17.23 1.55
C GLN A 75 -16.06 16.62 1.48
N LEU A 76 -15.91 15.31 1.76
CA LEU A 76 -14.67 14.56 1.68
C LEU A 76 -14.72 13.61 0.50
N THR A 77 -13.73 13.63 -0.38
CA THR A 77 -13.61 12.59 -1.40
C THR A 77 -13.15 11.30 -0.73
N ILE A 78 -13.98 10.26 -0.80
CA ILE A 78 -13.65 8.95 -0.23
C ILE A 78 -13.61 7.94 -1.36
N ARG A 79 -12.44 7.34 -1.60
CA ARG A 79 -12.20 6.33 -2.63
C ARG A 79 -12.45 4.93 -2.08
N LEU A 80 -12.93 4.06 -2.98
CA LEU A 80 -13.15 2.65 -2.71
C LEU A 80 -12.08 1.82 -3.41
N ALA A 81 -11.26 1.13 -2.64
CA ALA A 81 -10.11 0.39 -3.15
C ALA A 81 -9.88 -0.93 -2.39
N LEU A 82 -8.85 -1.65 -2.72
CA LEU A 82 -8.35 -2.80 -1.97
C LEU A 82 -6.81 -2.79 -1.97
N GLU A 83 -6.24 -3.22 -0.87
CA GLU A 83 -4.88 -3.72 -0.84
C GLU A 83 -4.91 -5.22 -1.14
N VAL A 84 -4.26 -5.59 -2.23
CA VAL A 84 -4.35 -6.94 -2.79
C VAL A 84 -2.97 -7.57 -2.82
N ASP A 85 -2.80 -8.69 -2.13
CA ASP A 85 -1.57 -9.46 -2.21
C ASP A 85 -1.33 -10.01 -3.62
N TYR A 86 -0.14 -9.74 -4.14
CA TYR A 86 0.30 -10.39 -5.37
C TYR A 86 0.99 -11.71 -5.06
N LEU A 87 0.34 -12.80 -5.44
CA LEU A 87 0.93 -14.13 -5.46
C LEU A 87 0.89 -14.66 -6.89
N PRO A 88 2.04 -15.14 -7.42
CA PRO A 88 2.05 -15.76 -8.75
C PRO A 88 1.01 -16.88 -8.86
N GLY A 89 0.21 -16.84 -9.92
CA GLY A 89 -0.88 -17.80 -10.16
C GLY A 89 -2.24 -17.35 -9.60
N HIS A 90 -2.32 -16.22 -8.89
CA HIS A 90 -3.58 -15.66 -8.40
C HIS A 90 -4.13 -14.53 -9.27
N GLU A 91 -3.54 -14.25 -10.44
CA GLU A 91 -3.93 -13.16 -11.33
C GLU A 91 -5.42 -13.24 -11.75
N ASP A 92 -5.94 -14.41 -11.99
CA ASP A 92 -7.36 -14.60 -12.35
C ASP A 92 -8.29 -14.30 -11.15
N TRP A 93 -7.85 -14.56 -9.92
CA TRP A 93 -8.58 -14.15 -8.74
C TRP A 93 -8.64 -12.63 -8.64
N ILE A 94 -7.53 -11.95 -8.84
CA ILE A 94 -7.45 -10.48 -8.80
C ILE A 94 -8.35 -9.87 -9.89
N ARG A 95 -8.39 -10.45 -11.10
CA ARG A 95 -9.32 -10.02 -12.16
C ARG A 95 -10.78 -10.19 -11.76
N ARG A 96 -11.12 -11.30 -11.08
CA ARG A 96 -12.48 -11.48 -10.54
C ARG A 96 -12.83 -10.45 -9.49
N LEU A 97 -11.93 -10.14 -8.55
CA LEU A 97 -12.12 -9.05 -7.57
C LEU A 97 -12.35 -7.71 -8.28
N ALA A 98 -11.55 -7.40 -9.30
CA ALA A 98 -11.67 -6.17 -10.08
C ALA A 98 -13.03 -6.02 -10.78
N ALA A 99 -13.66 -7.12 -11.16
CA ALA A 99 -14.97 -7.12 -11.82
C ALA A 99 -16.17 -7.01 -10.86
N ARG A 100 -15.97 -7.14 -9.53
CA ARG A 100 -17.09 -7.21 -8.56
C ARG A 100 -17.70 -5.85 -8.24
N HIS A 101 -16.88 -4.80 -8.18
CA HIS A 101 -17.33 -3.45 -7.81
C HIS A 101 -16.60 -2.39 -8.64
N PRO A 102 -17.11 -1.17 -8.74
CA PRO A 102 -16.43 -0.06 -9.40
C PRO A 102 -15.33 0.53 -8.50
N TRP A 103 -14.20 -0.14 -8.46
CA TRP A 103 -13.04 0.24 -7.69
C TRP A 103 -12.36 1.50 -8.25
N ASP A 104 -11.83 2.34 -7.35
CA ASP A 104 -11.05 3.49 -7.75
C ASP A 104 -9.59 3.13 -8.04
N TYR A 105 -9.03 2.16 -7.30
CA TYR A 105 -7.66 1.61 -7.51
C TYR A 105 -7.48 0.30 -6.74
N PHE A 106 -6.38 -0.39 -7.08
CA PHE A 106 -5.83 -1.47 -6.27
C PHE A 106 -4.39 -1.14 -5.90
N ILE A 107 -4.04 -1.37 -4.63
CA ILE A 107 -2.67 -1.42 -4.16
C ILE A 107 -2.19 -2.86 -4.26
N GLY A 108 -1.17 -3.11 -5.07
CA GLY A 108 -0.51 -4.40 -5.16
C GLY A 108 0.57 -4.51 -4.10
N SER A 109 0.37 -5.37 -3.12
CA SER A 109 1.29 -5.58 -2.01
C SER A 109 1.92 -6.97 -2.06
N VAL A 110 3.10 -7.08 -1.48
CA VAL A 110 3.82 -8.35 -1.33
C VAL A 110 4.10 -8.58 0.15
N HIS A 111 3.26 -9.39 0.79
CA HIS A 111 3.51 -9.85 2.16
C HIS A 111 4.18 -11.24 2.17
N TYR A 112 3.98 -12.01 1.11
CA TYR A 112 4.48 -13.39 0.99
C TYR A 112 5.59 -13.49 -0.04
N VAL A 113 6.77 -13.96 0.36
CA VAL A 113 7.88 -14.30 -0.53
C VAL A 113 7.97 -15.80 -0.83
N SER A 114 7.19 -16.61 -0.10
CA SER A 114 6.89 -18.02 -0.34
C SER A 114 5.44 -18.26 0.03
N ASP A 115 4.88 -19.42 -0.32
CA ASP A 115 3.43 -19.70 -0.21
C ASP A 115 2.86 -19.69 1.21
N SER A 116 3.71 -19.68 2.24
CA SER A 116 3.27 -19.80 3.64
C SER A 116 3.92 -18.80 4.59
N TRP A 117 4.82 -17.94 4.11
CA TRP A 117 5.55 -17.03 4.98
C TRP A 117 5.31 -15.56 4.61
N ASP A 118 4.51 -14.90 5.42
CA ASP A 118 4.33 -13.47 5.49
C ASP A 118 5.52 -12.84 6.23
N ILE A 119 6.34 -12.12 5.49
CA ILE A 119 7.66 -11.64 5.94
C ILE A 119 7.57 -10.55 7.00
N ASP A 120 6.44 -9.92 7.12
CA ASP A 120 6.18 -8.78 7.98
C ASP A 120 5.37 -9.13 9.24
N ASN A 121 5.05 -10.41 9.45
CA ASN A 121 4.30 -10.89 10.60
C ASN A 121 5.21 -11.01 11.84
N PRO A 122 4.95 -10.25 12.94
CA PRO A 122 5.76 -10.33 14.15
C PRO A 122 5.81 -11.72 14.77
N ALA A 123 4.73 -12.51 14.67
CA ALA A 123 4.68 -13.86 15.19
C ALA A 123 5.63 -14.82 14.44
N LYS A 124 6.04 -14.46 13.23
CA LYS A 124 6.95 -15.24 12.39
C LYS A 124 8.36 -14.63 12.27
N LEU A 125 8.71 -13.67 13.12
CA LEU A 125 10.02 -13.01 13.11
C LEU A 125 11.19 -14.00 13.24
N SER A 126 11.00 -15.11 13.95
CA SER A 126 12.03 -16.17 14.07
C SER A 126 12.42 -16.80 12.73
N GLU A 127 11.54 -16.76 11.73
CA GLU A 127 11.81 -17.31 10.41
C GLU A 127 12.91 -16.53 9.66
N TRP A 128 13.07 -15.23 9.94
CA TRP A 128 14.15 -14.42 9.41
C TRP A 128 15.54 -14.94 9.79
N LYS A 129 15.69 -15.48 11.03
CA LYS A 129 16.96 -16.03 11.50
C LYS A 129 17.41 -17.29 10.75
N LYS A 130 16.50 -17.93 10.01
CA LYS A 130 16.74 -19.16 9.27
C LYS A 130 17.08 -18.89 7.78
N ARG A 131 17.08 -17.62 7.36
CA ARG A 131 17.17 -17.24 5.96
C ARG A 131 18.27 -16.20 5.74
N ASP A 132 18.86 -16.22 4.57
CA ASP A 132 19.71 -15.12 4.09
C ASP A 132 18.86 -13.88 3.80
N ALA A 133 19.20 -12.76 4.43
CA ALA A 133 18.45 -11.51 4.26
C ALA A 133 18.45 -11.04 2.80
N PHE A 134 19.58 -11.17 2.08
CA PHE A 134 19.66 -10.76 0.68
C PHE A 134 18.77 -11.62 -0.22
N GLY A 135 18.74 -12.94 0.01
CA GLY A 135 17.85 -13.84 -0.70
C GLY A 135 16.36 -13.51 -0.50
N VAL A 136 15.97 -13.14 0.73
CA VAL A 136 14.59 -12.69 1.02
C VAL A 136 14.28 -11.37 0.30
N TRP A 137 15.18 -10.39 0.35
CA TRP A 137 15.01 -9.12 -0.33
C TRP A 137 14.93 -9.31 -1.85
N SER A 138 15.80 -10.15 -2.42
CA SER A 138 15.75 -10.48 -3.85
C SER A 138 14.41 -11.07 -4.26
N ALA A 139 13.93 -12.08 -3.53
CA ALA A 139 12.62 -12.69 -3.79
C ALA A 139 11.46 -11.70 -3.65
N TYR A 140 11.55 -10.77 -2.68
CA TYR A 140 10.55 -9.73 -2.48
C TYR A 140 10.51 -8.75 -3.66
N PHE A 141 11.67 -8.22 -4.09
CA PHE A 141 11.73 -7.28 -5.21
C PHE A 141 11.40 -7.94 -6.56
N ASP A 142 11.71 -9.23 -6.72
CA ASP A 142 11.27 -10.01 -7.88
C ASP A 142 9.74 -10.07 -7.94
N ARG A 143 9.08 -10.29 -6.81
CA ARG A 143 7.60 -10.29 -6.75
C ARG A 143 7.00 -8.91 -6.97
N LEU A 144 7.61 -7.84 -6.43
CA LEU A 144 7.17 -6.47 -6.74
C LEU A 144 7.26 -6.17 -8.24
N ALA A 145 8.34 -6.61 -8.90
CA ALA A 145 8.48 -6.46 -10.34
C ALA A 145 7.40 -7.22 -11.09
N MET A 146 7.12 -8.48 -10.71
CA MET A 146 6.03 -9.28 -11.29
C MET A 146 4.66 -8.64 -11.04
N ALA A 147 4.41 -8.10 -9.84
CA ALA A 147 3.17 -7.38 -9.53
C ALA A 147 2.98 -6.18 -10.46
N ALA A 148 4.01 -5.36 -10.66
CA ALA A 148 3.98 -4.25 -11.59
C ALA A 148 3.76 -4.72 -13.06
N GLU A 149 4.47 -5.74 -13.50
CA GLU A 149 4.36 -6.30 -14.86
C GLU A 149 2.98 -6.89 -15.14
N SER A 150 2.27 -7.37 -14.12
CA SER A 150 0.91 -7.92 -14.26
C SER A 150 -0.12 -6.89 -14.73
N LYS A 151 0.13 -5.60 -14.50
CA LYS A 151 -0.79 -4.47 -14.79
C LYS A 151 -2.15 -4.61 -14.12
N LEU A 152 -2.20 -5.29 -12.99
CA LEU A 152 -3.42 -5.50 -12.20
C LEU A 152 -3.62 -4.38 -11.16
N PHE A 153 -2.59 -3.56 -10.93
CA PHE A 153 -2.52 -2.59 -9.85
C PHE A 153 -2.20 -1.19 -10.37
N GLU A 154 -2.81 -0.18 -9.78
CA GLU A 154 -2.51 1.23 -10.00
C GLU A 154 -1.35 1.69 -9.12
N VAL A 155 -1.20 1.04 -7.94
CA VAL A 155 -0.19 1.36 -6.94
C VAL A 155 0.56 0.10 -6.54
N ILE A 156 1.86 0.20 -6.32
CA ILE A 156 2.65 -0.82 -5.59
C ILE A 156 2.88 -0.31 -4.17
N GLY A 157 2.36 -1.07 -3.19
CA GLY A 157 2.38 -0.72 -1.78
C GLY A 157 3.75 -0.88 -1.14
N HIS A 158 4.02 -0.10 -0.10
CA HIS A 158 5.17 -0.17 0.84
C HIS A 158 6.41 -0.91 0.30
N ALA A 159 6.90 -0.50 -0.89
CA ALA A 159 8.11 -1.06 -1.50
C ALA A 159 9.28 -0.97 -0.50
N ASP A 160 10.01 -2.07 -0.29
CA ASP A 160 11.01 -2.31 0.76
C ASP A 160 10.45 -2.68 2.17
N LEU A 161 9.22 -3.23 2.25
CA LEU A 161 8.63 -3.78 3.47
C LEU A 161 9.54 -4.75 4.26
N PRO A 162 10.45 -5.55 3.65
CA PRO A 162 11.36 -6.43 4.39
C PRO A 162 12.20 -5.73 5.47
N LYS A 163 12.41 -4.41 5.39
CA LYS A 163 13.11 -3.64 6.43
C LYS A 163 12.30 -3.43 7.72
N LYS A 164 11.01 -3.80 7.76
CA LYS A 164 10.06 -3.54 8.86
C LYS A 164 10.66 -3.80 10.25
N PHE A 165 11.36 -4.90 10.41
CA PHE A 165 12.02 -5.31 11.68
C PHE A 165 13.48 -4.86 11.79
N GLY A 166 13.93 -3.89 10.99
CA GLY A 166 15.32 -3.42 10.97
C GLY A 166 16.28 -4.38 10.26
N ILE A 167 15.78 -5.46 9.62
CA ILE A 167 16.62 -6.46 8.94
C ILE A 167 16.96 -5.97 7.54
N ARG A 168 18.26 -5.78 7.29
CA ARG A 168 18.77 -5.32 5.99
C ARG A 168 19.91 -6.21 5.52
N PRO A 169 20.02 -6.48 4.21
CA PRO A 169 21.22 -7.10 3.63
C PRO A 169 22.44 -6.21 3.83
N ALA A 170 23.61 -6.85 3.92
CA ALA A 170 24.90 -6.15 3.83
C ALA A 170 25.30 -5.88 2.37
N GLN A 171 24.71 -6.60 1.44
CA GLN A 171 24.94 -6.47 0.01
C GLN A 171 24.24 -5.23 -0.57
N ASP A 172 24.76 -4.74 -1.68
CA ASP A 172 24.12 -3.68 -2.47
C ASP A 172 22.80 -4.17 -3.05
N CYS A 173 21.70 -3.50 -2.69
CA CYS A 173 20.35 -3.79 -3.18
C CYS A 173 19.96 -2.95 -4.40
N THR A 174 20.80 -2.03 -4.85
CA THR A 174 20.51 -1.16 -6.01
C THR A 174 20.03 -1.94 -7.24
N PRO A 175 20.66 -3.09 -7.62
CA PRO A 175 20.17 -3.86 -8.78
C PRO A 175 18.73 -4.40 -8.61
N LEU A 176 18.34 -4.74 -7.37
CA LEU A 176 16.98 -5.19 -7.06
C LEU A 176 15.98 -4.05 -7.24
N TYR A 177 16.33 -2.87 -6.73
CA TYR A 177 15.52 -1.64 -6.85
C TYR A 177 15.34 -1.26 -8.31
N GLU A 178 16.42 -1.25 -9.09
CA GLU A 178 16.39 -0.87 -10.50
C GLU A 178 15.51 -1.80 -11.34
N LYS A 179 15.57 -3.11 -11.10
CA LYS A 179 14.71 -4.09 -11.77
C LYS A 179 13.24 -3.82 -11.50
N PHE A 180 12.86 -3.66 -10.23
CA PHE A 180 11.50 -3.36 -9.83
C PHE A 180 11.01 -2.04 -10.42
N LEU A 181 11.80 -0.96 -10.27
CA LEU A 181 11.42 0.36 -10.75
C LEU A 181 11.32 0.44 -12.28
N ALA A 182 12.12 -0.33 -13.00
CA ALA A 182 11.98 -0.46 -14.46
C ALA A 182 10.64 -1.10 -14.84
N ALA A 183 10.21 -2.12 -14.09
CA ALA A 183 8.89 -2.74 -14.27
C ALA A 183 7.75 -1.75 -13.93
N ALA A 184 7.84 -1.04 -12.80
CA ALA A 184 6.86 -0.04 -12.37
C ALA A 184 6.72 1.10 -13.38
N ALA A 185 7.84 1.67 -13.86
CA ALA A 185 7.85 2.71 -14.88
C ALA A 185 7.21 2.23 -16.19
N LYS A 186 7.54 1.03 -16.65
CA LYS A 186 6.98 0.43 -17.87
C LYS A 186 5.48 0.15 -17.75
N ALA A 187 5.03 -0.25 -16.56
CA ALA A 187 3.61 -0.50 -16.29
C ALA A 187 2.81 0.80 -16.13
N GLY A 188 3.46 1.90 -15.74
CA GLY A 188 2.81 3.17 -15.41
C GLY A 188 2.13 3.18 -14.04
N CYS A 189 2.46 2.22 -13.15
CA CYS A 189 1.93 2.21 -11.80
C CYS A 189 2.71 3.15 -10.87
N ALA A 190 2.02 3.75 -9.91
CA ALA A 190 2.65 4.53 -8.85
C ALA A 190 3.28 3.62 -7.79
N ILE A 191 4.27 4.15 -7.06
CA ILE A 191 4.71 3.55 -5.81
C ILE A 191 4.18 4.39 -4.64
N GLU A 192 3.90 3.72 -3.55
CA GLU A 192 3.37 4.35 -2.36
C GLU A 192 4.49 4.91 -1.47
N LEU A 193 4.36 6.18 -1.02
CA LEU A 193 5.05 6.67 0.17
C LEU A 193 4.19 6.31 1.38
N ASN A 194 4.58 5.26 2.09
CA ASN A 194 3.83 4.72 3.21
C ASN A 194 4.51 5.11 4.53
N THR A 195 3.77 5.84 5.37
CA THR A 195 4.32 6.37 6.62
C THR A 195 4.29 5.39 7.78
N ALA A 196 3.61 4.23 7.65
CA ALA A 196 3.54 3.22 8.70
C ALA A 196 4.92 2.73 9.18
N GLY A 197 5.91 2.74 8.30
CA GLY A 197 7.27 2.33 8.64
C GLY A 197 7.89 3.14 9.78
N LEU A 198 7.50 4.41 9.95
CA LEU A 198 7.94 5.23 11.09
C LEU A 198 7.42 4.69 12.43
N ARG A 199 6.32 3.95 12.42
CA ARG A 199 5.72 3.30 13.59
C ARG A 199 6.28 1.88 13.84
N LYS A 200 7.13 1.36 12.90
CA LYS A 200 7.75 0.03 13.00
C LYS A 200 9.21 0.14 13.47
N ASP A 201 9.87 -1.00 13.67
CA ASP A 201 11.26 -1.05 14.18
C ASP A 201 12.26 -0.36 13.24
N CYS A 202 12.02 -0.37 11.93
CA CYS A 202 12.87 0.30 10.96
C CYS A 202 12.88 1.83 11.07
N LYS A 203 11.86 2.46 11.70
CA LYS A 203 11.73 3.91 11.89
C LYS A 203 11.95 4.73 10.62
N GLU A 204 11.50 4.22 9.49
CA GLU A 204 11.71 4.83 8.18
C GLU A 204 10.46 4.65 7.30
N ILE A 205 10.13 5.68 6.50
CA ILE A 205 9.06 5.61 5.50
C ILE A 205 9.36 4.49 4.48
N TYR A 206 8.34 3.83 3.97
CA TYR A 206 8.44 3.00 2.77
C TYR A 206 8.09 3.84 1.53
N PRO A 207 8.91 3.83 0.47
CA PRO A 207 10.24 3.25 0.43
C PRO A 207 11.27 4.13 1.12
N SER A 208 12.49 3.59 1.29
CA SER A 208 13.66 4.35 1.73
C SER A 208 13.96 5.53 0.80
N ARG A 209 14.64 6.56 1.33
CA ARG A 209 15.06 7.71 0.53
C ARG A 209 15.88 7.30 -0.71
N GLU A 210 16.71 6.27 -0.60
CA GLU A 210 17.52 5.74 -1.69
C GLU A 210 16.62 5.21 -2.81
N LEU A 211 15.71 4.30 -2.49
CA LEU A 211 14.78 3.72 -3.45
C LEU A 211 13.85 4.79 -4.06
N LEU A 212 13.39 5.75 -3.26
CA LEU A 212 12.59 6.88 -3.74
C LEU A 212 13.38 7.76 -4.72
N GLY A 213 14.67 7.99 -4.47
CA GLY A 213 15.56 8.75 -5.37
C GLY A 213 15.72 8.07 -6.74
N LEU A 214 15.88 6.74 -6.74
CA LEU A 214 15.94 5.96 -7.97
C LEU A 214 14.57 5.96 -8.71
N ALA A 215 13.47 5.93 -7.97
CA ALA A 215 12.11 6.01 -8.54
C ALA A 215 11.91 7.35 -9.27
N PHE A 216 12.33 8.46 -8.65
CA PHE A 216 12.29 9.78 -9.27
C PHE A 216 13.10 9.84 -10.58
N GLN A 217 14.32 9.31 -10.57
CA GLN A 217 15.19 9.26 -11.78
C GLN A 217 14.56 8.46 -12.92
N LYS A 218 13.73 7.47 -12.60
CA LYS A 218 13.02 6.63 -13.58
C LYS A 218 11.61 7.14 -13.91
N ASN A 219 11.23 8.31 -13.42
CA ASN A 219 9.90 8.93 -13.60
C ASN A 219 8.76 8.03 -13.12
N VAL A 220 8.97 7.25 -12.06
CA VAL A 220 7.92 6.46 -11.42
C VAL A 220 7.05 7.41 -10.61
N PRO A 221 5.72 7.46 -10.85
CA PRO A 221 4.81 8.32 -10.07
C PRO A 221 4.71 7.84 -8.62
N ILE A 222 4.32 8.77 -7.74
CA ILE A 222 4.13 8.45 -6.31
C ILE A 222 2.72 8.75 -5.85
N THR A 223 2.29 8.04 -4.81
CA THR A 223 1.10 8.34 -4.02
C THR A 223 1.43 8.26 -2.52
N PHE A 224 0.49 8.61 -1.65
CA PHE A 224 0.70 8.59 -0.20
C PHE A 224 -0.28 7.67 0.49
N GLY A 225 0.20 6.98 1.51
CA GLY A 225 -0.58 6.13 2.38
C GLY A 225 -0.08 6.19 3.83
N SER A 226 -1.01 6.31 4.76
CA SER A 226 -0.68 6.16 6.19
C SER A 226 -0.66 4.69 6.62
N ASP A 227 -1.32 3.82 5.87
CA ASP A 227 -1.56 2.43 6.23
C ASP A 227 -2.20 2.36 7.63
N ALA A 228 -3.24 3.20 7.77
CA ALA A 228 -3.90 3.44 9.04
C ALA A 228 -4.75 2.23 9.44
N HIS A 229 -4.53 1.75 10.65
CA HIS A 229 -5.31 0.70 11.31
C HIS A 229 -6.17 1.24 12.47
N ALA A 230 -6.13 2.56 12.69
CA ALA A 230 -6.98 3.31 13.61
C ALA A 230 -7.25 4.70 13.05
N PRO A 231 -8.40 5.34 13.36
CA PRO A 231 -8.73 6.68 12.87
C PRO A 231 -7.64 7.72 13.14
N ALA A 232 -6.96 7.66 14.29
CA ALA A 232 -5.91 8.58 14.67
C ALA A 232 -4.61 8.45 13.85
N GLU A 233 -4.46 7.39 13.06
CA GLU A 233 -3.29 7.15 12.20
C GLU A 233 -3.46 7.76 10.80
N VAL A 234 -4.67 8.17 10.42
CA VAL A 234 -4.95 8.80 9.12
C VAL A 234 -4.09 10.06 8.94
N GLY A 235 -3.36 10.14 7.82
CA GLY A 235 -2.47 11.27 7.52
C GLY A 235 -1.27 11.42 8.46
N MET A 236 -1.02 10.46 9.34
CA MET A 236 0.07 10.53 10.30
C MET A 236 1.42 10.63 9.57
N ASP A 237 2.27 11.57 10.04
CA ASP A 237 3.61 11.83 9.50
C ASP A 237 3.66 12.32 8.03
N PHE A 238 2.53 12.70 7.42
CA PHE A 238 2.47 13.16 6.03
C PHE A 238 3.32 14.41 5.78
N ALA A 239 3.45 15.31 6.73
CA ALA A 239 4.33 16.49 6.58
C ALA A 239 5.78 16.07 6.30
N GLY A 240 6.28 15.05 7.00
CA GLY A 240 7.61 14.47 6.78
C GLY A 240 7.73 13.75 5.44
N ALA A 241 6.70 12.99 5.04
CA ALA A 241 6.66 12.29 3.76
C ALA A 241 6.67 13.26 2.57
N VAL A 242 5.87 14.34 2.64
CA VAL A 242 5.86 15.41 1.62
C VAL A 242 7.21 16.12 1.56
N ALA A 243 7.82 16.43 2.70
CA ALA A 243 9.16 17.04 2.72
C ALA A 243 10.20 16.13 2.07
N LEU A 244 10.15 14.81 2.35
CA LEU A 244 11.02 13.82 1.72
C LEU A 244 10.81 13.78 0.19
N ALA A 245 9.56 13.66 -0.27
CA ALA A 245 9.23 13.61 -1.70
C ALA A 245 9.77 14.84 -2.44
N ARG A 246 9.52 16.05 -1.88
CA ARG A 246 10.04 17.32 -2.45
C ARG A 246 11.56 17.39 -2.45
N THR A 247 12.22 16.92 -1.39
CA THR A 247 13.70 16.90 -1.30
C THR A 247 14.29 16.00 -2.39
N VAL A 248 13.60 14.93 -2.79
CA VAL A 248 14.01 14.03 -3.87
C VAL A 248 13.76 14.66 -5.24
N GLY A 249 12.77 15.56 -5.37
CA GLY A 249 12.47 16.28 -6.61
C GLY A 249 11.00 16.17 -7.07
N TYR A 250 10.17 15.39 -6.39
CA TYR A 250 8.76 15.30 -6.73
C TYR A 250 8.01 16.60 -6.46
N THR A 251 7.22 17.04 -7.42
CA THR A 251 6.32 18.20 -7.34
C THR A 251 4.86 17.79 -7.40
N GLU A 252 4.59 16.55 -7.76
CA GLU A 252 3.25 16.00 -7.94
C GLU A 252 3.11 14.67 -7.23
N THR A 253 1.88 14.32 -6.88
CA THR A 253 1.42 13.02 -6.41
C THR A 253 0.34 12.50 -7.34
N THR A 254 0.04 11.21 -7.29
CA THR A 254 -1.00 10.58 -8.11
C THR A 254 -2.20 10.21 -7.24
N ARG A 255 -3.39 10.53 -7.73
CA ARG A 255 -4.69 10.09 -7.21
C ARG A 255 -5.36 9.19 -8.23
N PHE A 256 -6.41 8.51 -7.82
CA PHE A 256 -7.08 7.54 -8.69
C PHE A 256 -8.60 7.69 -8.61
N ASN A 257 -9.24 7.55 -9.75
CA ASN A 257 -10.70 7.56 -9.88
C ASN A 257 -11.10 6.55 -10.97
N GLN A 258 -11.89 5.54 -10.60
CA GLN A 258 -12.31 4.48 -11.52
C GLN A 258 -11.11 3.88 -12.30
N ARG A 259 -10.01 3.60 -11.58
CA ARG A 259 -8.75 3.04 -12.09
C ARG A 259 -8.00 3.95 -13.10
N GLN A 260 -8.34 5.23 -13.14
CA GLN A 260 -7.63 6.23 -13.92
C GLN A 260 -6.77 7.10 -13.01
N ALA A 261 -5.50 7.24 -13.36
CA ALA A 261 -4.54 8.05 -12.63
C ALA A 261 -4.71 9.55 -12.96
N GLU A 262 -4.66 10.38 -11.93
CA GLU A 262 -4.73 11.84 -12.02
C GLU A 262 -3.58 12.46 -11.23
N ALA A 263 -2.79 13.33 -11.86
CA ALA A 263 -1.75 14.08 -11.15
C ALA A 263 -2.35 15.18 -10.27
N ALA A 264 -1.75 15.40 -9.12
CA ALA A 264 -2.07 16.50 -8.21
C ALA A 264 -0.79 17.12 -7.66
N TRP A 265 -0.76 18.44 -7.47
CA TRP A 265 0.39 19.14 -6.91
C TRP A 265 0.62 18.76 -5.42
N LEU A 266 1.90 18.63 -5.05
CA LEU A 266 2.36 18.45 -3.67
C LEU A 266 2.45 19.78 -2.93
#